data_6fde7f7df6928db0c8e0ce3e4256bc77
#
_entry.id   6fde7f7df6928db0c8e0ce3e4256bc77
#
_cell.length_a   1.000
_cell.length_b   1.000
_cell.length_c   1.000
_cell.angle_alpha   90.00
_cell.angle_beta   90.00
_cell.angle_gamma   90.00
#
_symmetry.space_group_name_H-M   'P 1'
#
loop_
_entity.id
_entity.type
_entity.pdbx_description
1 polymer ?
#
loop_
_entity_poly.entity_id
_entity_poly.type
_entity_poly.pdbx_seq_one_letter_code
_entity_poly.pdbx_strand_id
1 'polypeptide(L)'
;MPPQRSCGANSTLIRDTRMPRIYKPGSFLRVPLADGSFGYGRVLKLPHDAYYDYRTDTPDSDLDRIASKPILFKIMVRHMEERSWELIGWRELEEQFSQPIVQFMQDIGNFRDCTIFDTVGNSRRAEPQECVGLERSAVWEEVGVEERLLDTFMGRPNDDVERLKVRLK
;
A
#
# COMPACT_ATOMS: atom_id res chain seq x y z
N MET A 1 -3.42 0.20 68.68
CA MET A 1 -4.04 -0.12 67.39
C MET A 1 -3.74 0.99 66.41
N PRO A 2 -2.96 0.76 65.37
CA PRO A 2 -2.78 1.74 64.31
C PRO A 2 -3.82 1.51 63.20
N PRO A 3 -4.28 2.55 62.48
CA PRO A 3 -5.26 2.43 61.42
C PRO A 3 -4.64 1.91 60.13
N GLN A 4 -5.38 1.00 59.50
CA GLN A 4 -5.05 0.43 58.21
C GLN A 4 -5.25 1.48 57.10
N ARG A 5 -4.22 1.68 56.27
CA ARG A 5 -4.31 2.45 55.02
C ARG A 5 -4.78 1.52 53.90
N SER A 6 -5.94 1.75 53.38
CA SER A 6 -6.43 1.14 52.16
C SER A 6 -5.80 1.87 50.97
N CYS A 7 -4.87 1.24 50.27
CA CYS A 7 -4.43 1.64 48.95
C CYS A 7 -5.46 1.19 47.91
N GLY A 8 -6.32 2.10 47.52
CA GLY A 8 -7.13 1.94 46.33
C GLY A 8 -6.32 2.30 45.10
N ALA A 9 -5.77 1.29 44.42
CA ALA A 9 -5.20 1.48 43.11
C ALA A 9 -6.34 1.54 42.08
N ASN A 10 -6.77 2.74 41.74
CA ASN A 10 -7.64 2.97 40.59
C ASN A 10 -6.78 2.86 39.34
N SER A 11 -6.67 1.65 38.81
CA SER A 11 -6.18 1.41 37.44
C SER A 11 -7.28 1.79 36.48
N THR A 12 -7.27 3.04 36.07
CA THR A 12 -8.11 3.51 34.95
C THR A 12 -7.58 2.89 33.68
N LEU A 13 -8.18 1.77 33.28
CA LEU A 13 -8.02 1.21 31.95
C LEU A 13 -8.59 2.24 30.96
N ILE A 14 -7.69 3.02 30.37
CA ILE A 14 -7.99 3.82 29.20
C ILE A 14 -8.30 2.82 28.10
N ARG A 15 -9.58 2.54 27.88
CA ARG A 15 -10.04 1.85 26.69
C ARG A 15 -9.73 2.78 25.53
N ASP A 16 -8.71 2.40 24.75
CA ASP A 16 -8.43 3.02 23.46
C ASP A 16 -9.66 2.80 22.56
N THR A 17 -10.55 3.77 22.54
CA THR A 17 -11.77 3.78 21.73
C THR A 17 -11.45 4.22 20.31
N ARG A 18 -10.35 3.71 19.72
CA ARG A 18 -10.14 3.88 18.29
C ARG A 18 -11.21 3.10 17.55
N MET A 19 -12.08 3.83 16.88
CA MET A 19 -13.01 3.24 15.93
C MET A 19 -12.21 2.39 14.93
N PRO A 20 -12.70 1.18 14.56
CA PRO A 20 -12.04 0.38 13.54
C PRO A 20 -11.85 1.24 12.29
N ARG A 21 -10.61 1.36 11.83
CA ARG A 21 -10.27 2.14 10.64
C ARG A 21 -10.77 1.38 9.41
N ILE A 22 -11.88 1.80 8.85
CA ILE A 22 -12.44 1.20 7.65
C ILE A 22 -11.73 1.81 6.45
N TYR A 23 -10.82 1.04 5.85
CA TYR A 23 -10.22 1.37 4.57
C TYR A 23 -11.25 1.12 3.47
N LYS A 24 -11.66 2.17 2.77
CA LYS A 24 -12.59 2.09 1.64
C LYS A 24 -12.00 2.78 0.43
N PRO A 25 -12.43 2.44 -0.79
CA PRO A 25 -12.01 3.16 -1.98
C PRO A 25 -12.12 4.68 -1.79
N GLY A 26 -11.03 5.40 -2.09
CA GLY A 26 -10.96 6.84 -1.87
C GLY A 26 -10.26 7.29 -0.58
N SER A 27 -9.95 6.37 0.34
CA SER A 27 -9.20 6.69 1.56
C SER A 27 -7.75 7.07 1.23
N PHE A 28 -7.25 8.13 1.87
CA PHE A 28 -5.85 8.54 1.81
C PHE A 28 -5.06 7.98 2.99
N LEU A 29 -3.88 7.50 2.70
CA LEU A 29 -2.97 6.88 3.65
C LEU A 29 -1.69 7.71 3.77
N ARG A 30 -1.21 7.93 4.99
CA ARG A 30 0.13 8.42 5.26
C ARG A 30 1.00 7.27 5.73
N VAL A 31 2.05 7.00 4.97
CA VAL A 31 2.95 5.86 5.16
C VAL A 31 4.24 6.35 5.82
N PRO A 32 4.53 5.97 7.07
CA PRO A 32 5.81 6.33 7.70
C PRO A 32 6.94 5.53 7.04
N LEU A 33 8.05 6.21 6.76
CA LEU A 33 9.22 5.59 6.16
C LEU A 33 10.35 5.46 7.18
N ALA A 34 11.26 4.51 6.96
CA ALA A 34 12.32 4.16 7.90
C ALA A 34 13.29 5.32 8.21
N ASP A 35 13.38 6.31 7.33
CA ASP A 35 14.21 7.51 7.51
C ASP A 35 13.50 8.66 8.25
N GLY A 36 12.29 8.41 8.75
CA GLY A 36 11.46 9.38 9.45
C GLY A 36 10.63 10.30 8.54
N SER A 37 10.73 10.15 7.24
CA SER A 37 9.87 10.84 6.26
C SER A 37 8.55 10.09 6.04
N PHE A 38 7.70 10.66 5.19
CA PHE A 38 6.37 10.12 4.90
C PHE A 38 6.16 10.00 3.38
N GLY A 39 5.59 8.86 2.98
CA GLY A 39 4.97 8.66 1.69
C GLY A 39 3.45 8.73 1.78
N TYR A 40 2.75 8.70 0.64
CA TYR A 40 1.30 8.84 0.58
C TYR A 40 0.69 7.84 -0.38
N GLY A 41 -0.42 7.25 0.05
CA GLY A 41 -1.18 6.26 -0.72
C GLY A 41 -2.65 6.59 -0.82
N ARG A 42 -3.31 5.92 -1.74
CA ARG A 42 -4.74 6.00 -1.99
C ARG A 42 -5.33 4.61 -2.11
N VAL A 43 -6.31 4.29 -1.29
CA VAL A 43 -7.04 3.02 -1.41
C VAL A 43 -7.91 3.06 -2.67
N LEU A 44 -7.73 2.11 -3.55
CA LEU A 44 -8.53 1.89 -4.75
C LEU A 44 -9.59 0.82 -4.48
N LYS A 45 -10.08 0.16 -5.51
CA LYS A 45 -10.91 -1.04 -5.33
C LYS A 45 -10.04 -2.13 -4.68
N LEU A 46 -10.43 -2.56 -3.48
CA LEU A 46 -9.68 -3.55 -2.72
C LEU A 46 -9.39 -4.83 -3.54
N PRO A 47 -8.20 -5.39 -3.45
CA PRO A 47 -7.13 -5.10 -2.49
C PRO A 47 -6.06 -4.09 -2.99
N HIS A 48 -6.33 -3.29 -4.01
CA HIS A 48 -5.36 -2.40 -4.64
C HIS A 48 -5.26 -1.05 -3.95
N ASP A 49 -4.01 -0.57 -3.81
CA ASP A 49 -3.67 0.80 -3.45
C ASP A 49 -2.80 1.43 -4.56
N ALA A 50 -2.90 2.74 -4.71
CA ALA A 50 -1.98 3.56 -5.50
C ALA A 50 -1.08 4.37 -4.59
N TYR A 51 0.17 4.60 -4.99
CA TYR A 51 1.12 5.40 -4.22
C TYR A 51 1.62 6.56 -5.05
N TYR A 52 1.69 7.73 -4.41
CA TYR A 52 2.03 9.00 -5.04
C TYR A 52 3.54 9.25 -5.06
N ASP A 53 4.01 9.89 -6.11
CA ASP A 53 5.36 10.47 -6.15
C ASP A 53 5.42 11.73 -5.28
N TYR A 54 5.28 11.51 -3.98
CA TYR A 54 5.27 12.56 -2.99
C TYR A 54 5.85 12.07 -1.67
N ARG A 55 6.94 12.70 -1.25
CA ARG A 55 7.62 12.45 0.02
C ARG A 55 7.74 13.75 0.79
N THR A 56 7.50 13.70 2.09
CA THR A 56 7.62 14.86 2.99
C THR A 56 8.38 14.49 4.26
N ASP A 57 9.14 15.46 4.79
CA ASP A 57 9.84 15.28 6.07
C ASP A 57 8.94 15.57 7.27
N THR A 58 7.83 16.25 7.06
CA THR A 58 6.80 16.51 8.06
C THR A 58 5.45 16.00 7.56
N PRO A 59 4.54 15.57 8.48
CA PRO A 59 3.24 15.06 8.09
C PRO A 59 2.44 16.09 7.29
N ASP A 60 1.94 15.71 6.11
CA ASP A 60 1.00 16.50 5.30
C ASP A 60 -0.39 15.87 5.34
N SER A 61 -1.43 16.67 5.41
CA SER A 61 -2.83 16.24 5.36
C SER A 61 -3.65 17.02 4.32
N ASP A 62 -2.99 17.76 3.45
CA ASP A 62 -3.61 18.45 2.33
C ASP A 62 -3.92 17.46 1.20
N LEU A 63 -5.16 16.99 1.17
CA LEU A 63 -5.60 15.96 0.22
C LEU A 63 -5.54 16.43 -1.25
N ASP A 64 -5.73 17.73 -1.50
CA ASP A 64 -5.66 18.29 -2.85
C ASP A 64 -4.22 18.29 -3.36
N ARG A 65 -3.29 18.69 -2.50
CA ARG A 65 -1.86 18.66 -2.81
C ARG A 65 -1.39 17.23 -3.07
N ILE A 66 -1.76 16.28 -2.20
CA ILE A 66 -1.39 14.88 -2.36
C ILE A 66 -1.97 14.32 -3.66
N ALA A 67 -3.27 14.52 -3.91
CA ALA A 67 -3.95 14.02 -5.10
C ALA A 67 -3.43 14.62 -6.42
N SER A 68 -2.80 15.80 -6.38
CA SER A 68 -2.19 16.43 -7.55
C SER A 68 -0.87 15.79 -8.00
N LYS A 69 -0.31 14.87 -7.20
CA LYS A 69 0.99 14.26 -7.49
C LYS A 69 0.85 13.07 -8.43
N PRO A 70 1.87 12.76 -9.23
CA PRO A 70 1.89 11.59 -10.08
C PRO A 70 1.77 10.29 -9.26
N ILE A 71 1.26 9.24 -9.89
CA ILE A 71 1.24 7.88 -9.31
C ILE A 71 2.54 7.17 -9.67
N LEU A 72 3.23 6.63 -8.68
CA LEU A 72 4.43 5.81 -8.86
C LEU A 72 4.06 4.39 -9.30
N PHE A 73 3.16 3.75 -8.56
CA PHE A 73 2.72 2.38 -8.85
C PHE A 73 1.37 2.08 -8.18
N LYS A 74 0.72 1.02 -8.69
CA LYS A 74 -0.52 0.46 -8.15
C LYS A 74 -0.29 -1.01 -7.86
N ILE A 75 -0.53 -1.44 -6.63
CA ILE A 75 -0.25 -2.82 -6.19
C ILE A 75 -1.33 -3.33 -5.26
N MET A 76 -1.43 -4.65 -5.11
CA MET A 76 -2.27 -5.27 -4.10
C MET A 76 -1.56 -5.24 -2.75
N VAL A 77 -2.26 -4.80 -1.71
CA VAL A 77 -1.73 -4.72 -0.34
C VAL A 77 -2.63 -5.50 0.60
N ARG A 78 -2.01 -6.21 1.54
CA ARG A 78 -2.76 -6.88 2.60
C ARG A 78 -3.36 -5.85 3.55
N HIS A 79 -4.67 -5.69 3.49
CA HIS A 79 -5.41 -4.81 4.36
C HIS A 79 -5.70 -5.51 5.70
N MET A 80 -4.86 -5.29 6.71
CA MET A 80 -5.07 -5.77 8.08
C MET A 80 -5.91 -4.76 8.86
N GLU A 81 -6.70 -5.21 9.84
CA GLU A 81 -7.49 -4.33 10.72
C GLU A 81 -6.61 -3.39 11.55
N GLU A 82 -5.38 -3.81 11.85
CA GLU A 82 -4.38 -3.06 12.64
C GLU A 82 -3.25 -2.56 11.74
N ARG A 83 -3.53 -1.69 10.80
CA ARG A 83 -2.46 -1.04 10.04
C ARG A 83 -1.70 -0.03 10.88
N SER A 84 -0.39 0.04 10.67
CA SER A 84 0.47 1.07 11.24
C SER A 84 0.30 2.44 10.54
N TRP A 85 -0.26 2.46 9.33
CA TRP A 85 -0.42 3.68 8.54
C TRP A 85 -1.64 4.50 8.97
N GLU A 86 -1.49 5.80 8.91
CA GLU A 86 -2.56 6.71 9.30
C GLU A 86 -3.52 6.97 8.14
N LEU A 87 -4.82 6.85 8.43
CA LEU A 87 -5.89 7.29 7.54
C LEU A 87 -6.07 8.80 7.73
N ILE A 88 -5.66 9.61 6.73
CA ILE A 88 -5.63 11.06 6.83
C ILE A 88 -6.84 11.76 6.20
N GLY A 89 -7.67 11.03 5.48
CA GLY A 89 -8.89 11.57 4.89
C GLY A 89 -9.49 10.66 3.83
N TRP A 90 -10.56 11.15 3.24
CA TRP A 90 -11.28 10.45 2.17
C TRP A 90 -11.82 11.44 1.15
N ARG A 91 -11.81 11.05 -0.11
CA ARG A 91 -12.60 11.67 -1.19
C ARG A 91 -12.86 10.64 -2.28
N GLU A 92 -13.87 10.91 -3.10
CA GLU A 92 -14.19 10.08 -4.24
C GLU A 92 -12.98 9.91 -5.16
N LEU A 93 -12.86 8.74 -5.77
CA LEU A 93 -11.77 8.45 -6.71
C LEU A 93 -11.95 9.26 -8.00
N GLU A 94 -10.88 9.91 -8.42
CA GLU A 94 -10.83 10.66 -9.67
C GLU A 94 -10.87 9.71 -10.88
N GLU A 95 -11.28 10.23 -12.03
CA GLU A 95 -11.45 9.47 -13.28
C GLU A 95 -10.17 8.68 -13.69
N GLN A 96 -8.99 9.21 -13.35
CA GLN A 96 -7.72 8.50 -13.61
C GLN A 96 -7.65 7.10 -12.96
N PHE A 97 -8.45 6.84 -11.93
CA PHE A 97 -8.53 5.54 -11.25
C PHE A 97 -9.61 4.62 -11.81
N SER A 98 -10.40 5.06 -12.79
CA SER A 98 -11.40 4.24 -13.46
C SER A 98 -10.81 3.21 -14.42
N GLN A 99 -9.57 3.44 -14.87
CA GLN A 99 -8.88 2.53 -15.77
C GLN A 99 -8.54 1.20 -15.09
N PRO A 100 -8.76 0.06 -15.76
CA PRO A 100 -8.39 -1.25 -15.23
C PRO A 100 -6.90 -1.32 -14.90
N ILE A 101 -6.57 -1.96 -13.79
CA ILE A 101 -5.18 -2.26 -13.43
C ILE A 101 -4.79 -3.57 -14.11
N VAL A 102 -3.77 -3.52 -14.95
CA VAL A 102 -3.26 -4.67 -15.68
C VAL A 102 -2.07 -5.26 -14.94
N GLN A 103 -2.10 -6.57 -14.73
CA GLN A 103 -1.07 -7.33 -14.01
C GLN A 103 -0.76 -8.62 -14.76
N PHE A 104 0.31 -9.30 -14.37
CA PHE A 104 0.64 -10.60 -14.92
C PHE A 104 0.86 -11.66 -13.83
N MET A 105 0.66 -12.89 -14.20
CA MET A 105 1.14 -14.08 -13.49
C MET A 105 2.11 -14.84 -14.40
N GLN A 106 3.09 -15.49 -13.80
CA GLN A 106 4.02 -16.39 -14.48
C GLN A 106 4.11 -17.68 -13.67
N ASP A 107 3.98 -18.80 -14.34
CA ASP A 107 4.08 -20.12 -13.70
C ASP A 107 5.48 -20.33 -13.11
N ILE A 108 5.55 -20.94 -11.93
CA ILE A 108 6.80 -21.15 -11.20
C ILE A 108 7.65 -22.24 -11.86
N GLY A 109 7.00 -23.28 -12.39
CA GLY A 109 7.64 -24.43 -13.02
C GLY A 109 7.91 -24.23 -14.52
N ASN A 110 7.15 -23.34 -15.16
CA ASN A 110 7.28 -23.05 -16.58
C ASN A 110 7.28 -21.54 -16.84
N PHE A 111 8.45 -20.94 -16.87
CA PHE A 111 8.59 -19.47 -17.02
C PHE A 111 8.00 -18.92 -18.35
N ARG A 112 7.75 -19.79 -19.36
CA ARG A 112 7.10 -19.39 -20.61
C ARG A 112 5.59 -19.27 -20.48
N ASP A 113 5.02 -19.79 -19.42
CA ASP A 113 3.58 -19.75 -19.18
C ASP A 113 3.20 -18.52 -18.37
N CYS A 114 2.82 -17.47 -19.08
CA CYS A 114 2.38 -16.22 -18.51
C CYS A 114 0.92 -15.95 -18.84
N THR A 115 0.24 -15.27 -17.93
CA THR A 115 -1.11 -14.75 -18.13
C THR A 115 -1.12 -13.27 -17.78
N ILE A 116 -1.60 -12.43 -18.69
CA ILE A 116 -1.94 -11.03 -18.43
C ILE A 116 -3.43 -10.94 -18.14
N PHE A 117 -3.79 -10.23 -17.10
CA PHE A 117 -5.19 -10.02 -16.69
C PHE A 117 -5.37 -8.63 -16.08
N ASP A 118 -6.62 -8.22 -15.98
CA ASP A 118 -6.99 -6.93 -15.43
C ASP A 118 -8.05 -7.03 -14.31
N THR A 119 -8.30 -5.90 -13.66
CA THR A 119 -9.24 -5.81 -12.53
C THR A 119 -10.72 -5.81 -12.95
N VAL A 120 -11.03 -5.86 -14.24
CA VAL A 120 -12.41 -5.96 -14.76
C VAL A 120 -12.73 -7.35 -15.33
N GLY A 121 -11.79 -8.30 -15.23
CA GLY A 121 -12.03 -9.71 -15.54
C GLY A 121 -11.55 -10.16 -16.92
N ASN A 122 -10.85 -9.33 -17.67
CA ASN A 122 -10.19 -9.77 -18.88
C ASN A 122 -8.90 -10.54 -18.54
N SER A 123 -8.65 -11.64 -19.27
CA SER A 123 -7.40 -12.38 -19.14
C SER A 123 -7.02 -13.03 -20.46
N ARG A 124 -5.72 -13.15 -20.70
CA ARG A 124 -5.17 -13.83 -21.87
C ARG A 124 -3.83 -14.46 -21.57
N ARG A 125 -3.50 -15.53 -22.27
CA ARG A 125 -2.16 -16.06 -22.28
C ARG A 125 -1.20 -15.08 -22.95
N ALA A 126 0.04 -15.03 -22.47
CA ALA A 126 1.06 -14.10 -22.95
C ALA A 126 2.44 -14.75 -22.95
N GLU A 127 3.32 -14.22 -23.79
CA GLU A 127 4.74 -14.54 -23.73
C GLU A 127 5.42 -13.67 -22.65
N PRO A 128 6.53 -14.13 -22.04
CA PRO A 128 7.21 -13.38 -20.99
C PRO A 128 7.59 -11.96 -21.38
N GLN A 129 7.96 -11.72 -22.64
CA GLN A 129 8.33 -10.40 -23.16
C GLN A 129 7.17 -9.39 -23.09
N GLU A 130 5.93 -9.85 -23.22
CA GLU A 130 4.74 -9.00 -23.14
C GLU A 130 4.46 -8.56 -21.69
N CYS A 131 5.01 -9.26 -20.70
CA CYS A 131 4.86 -8.96 -19.27
C CYS A 131 5.90 -7.97 -18.75
N VAL A 132 6.91 -7.61 -19.56
CA VAL A 132 7.93 -6.65 -19.16
C VAL A 132 7.30 -5.28 -18.86
N GLY A 133 7.60 -4.74 -17.68
CA GLY A 133 7.05 -3.45 -17.24
C GLY A 133 5.68 -3.54 -16.55
N LEU A 134 5.03 -4.70 -16.57
CA LEU A 134 3.81 -4.91 -15.79
C LEU A 134 4.14 -5.33 -14.35
N GLU A 135 3.26 -4.97 -13.41
CA GLU A 135 3.31 -5.47 -12.05
C GLU A 135 2.92 -6.96 -12.01
N ARG A 136 3.71 -7.76 -11.30
CA ARG A 136 3.30 -9.13 -10.99
C ARG A 136 2.14 -9.11 -10.01
N SER A 137 1.17 -10.00 -10.21
CA SER A 137 0.09 -10.23 -9.25
C SER A 137 0.66 -10.83 -7.95
N ALA A 138 1.04 -9.96 -7.05
CA ALA A 138 1.55 -10.29 -5.72
C ALA A 138 0.91 -9.39 -4.68
N VAL A 139 0.63 -9.94 -3.50
CA VAL A 139 0.12 -9.17 -2.37
C VAL A 139 1.31 -8.70 -1.53
N TRP A 140 1.40 -7.40 -1.35
CA TRP A 140 2.46 -6.76 -0.58
C TRP A 140 2.06 -6.63 0.90
N GLU A 141 3.04 -6.84 1.79
CA GLU A 141 2.92 -6.48 3.20
C GLU A 141 3.30 -5.00 3.38
N GLU A 142 2.84 -4.37 4.47
CA GLU A 142 3.09 -2.96 4.75
C GLU A 142 4.58 -2.59 4.72
N VAL A 143 5.42 -3.38 5.38
CA VAL A 143 6.87 -3.16 5.42
C VAL A 143 7.51 -3.17 4.02
N GLY A 144 7.09 -4.06 3.16
CA GLY A 144 7.58 -4.13 1.77
C GLY A 144 7.18 -2.89 0.95
N VAL A 145 5.99 -2.34 1.20
CA VAL A 145 5.55 -1.08 0.58
C VAL A 145 6.36 0.10 1.08
N GLU A 146 6.61 0.19 2.38
CA GLU A 146 7.44 1.23 3.00
C GLU A 146 8.86 1.24 2.41
N GLU A 147 9.48 0.07 2.31
CA GLU A 147 10.81 -0.12 1.71
C GLU A 147 10.80 0.27 0.23
N ARG A 148 9.80 -0.19 -0.55
CA ARG A 148 9.68 0.15 -1.97
C ARG A 148 9.53 1.66 -2.20
N LEU A 149 8.71 2.33 -1.40
CA LEU A 149 8.54 3.79 -1.47
C LEU A 149 9.86 4.50 -1.18
N LEU A 150 10.54 4.14 -0.09
CA LEU A 150 11.80 4.77 0.28
C LEU A 150 12.87 4.56 -0.79
N ASP A 151 13.01 3.34 -1.31
CA ASP A 151 13.97 3.02 -2.37
C ASP A 151 13.67 3.80 -3.66
N THR A 152 12.38 3.92 -4.03
CA THR A 152 11.95 4.71 -5.18
C THR A 152 12.34 6.18 -5.01
N PHE A 153 12.06 6.78 -3.86
CA PHE A 153 12.40 8.18 -3.57
C PHE A 153 13.91 8.42 -3.53
N MET A 154 14.68 7.43 -3.12
CA MET A 154 16.14 7.49 -3.06
C MET A 154 16.81 7.10 -4.38
N GLY A 155 16.05 6.71 -5.42
CA GLY A 155 16.57 6.27 -6.69
C GLY A 155 17.36 4.95 -6.62
N ARG A 156 17.02 4.07 -5.67
CA ARG A 156 17.66 2.78 -5.46
C ARG A 156 16.79 1.65 -6.01
N PRO A 157 17.39 0.54 -6.49
CA PRO A 157 16.64 -0.68 -6.78
C PRO A 157 16.04 -1.23 -5.48
N ASN A 158 14.85 -1.82 -5.59
CA ASN A 158 14.18 -2.51 -4.48
C ASN A 158 14.21 -4.02 -4.75
N ASP A 159 14.69 -4.80 -3.78
CA ASP A 159 14.91 -6.24 -3.94
C ASP A 159 13.62 -7.02 -4.26
N ASP A 160 12.50 -6.64 -3.64
CA ASP A 160 11.20 -7.29 -3.90
C ASP A 160 10.70 -6.98 -5.31
N VAL A 161 10.84 -5.74 -5.77
CA VAL A 161 10.50 -5.36 -7.15
C VAL A 161 11.35 -6.16 -8.13
N GLU A 162 12.67 -6.26 -7.91
CA GLU A 162 13.56 -7.02 -8.79
C GLU A 162 13.18 -8.51 -8.83
N ARG A 163 12.88 -9.10 -7.69
CA ARG A 163 12.47 -10.50 -7.56
C ARG A 163 11.12 -10.80 -8.22
N LEU A 164 10.21 -9.82 -8.24
CA LEU A 164 8.87 -9.94 -8.81
C LEU A 164 8.81 -9.66 -10.31
N LYS A 165 9.90 -9.19 -10.94
CA LYS A 165 9.95 -9.03 -12.40
C LYS A 165 9.70 -10.34 -13.13
N VAL A 166 9.18 -10.24 -14.33
CA VAL A 166 9.02 -11.40 -15.21
C VAL A 166 10.38 -12.04 -15.51
N ARG A 167 10.44 -13.37 -15.44
CA ARG A 167 11.65 -14.14 -15.84
C ARG A 167 11.61 -14.37 -17.34
N LEU A 168 12.67 -14.01 -18.04
CA LEU A 168 12.80 -14.18 -19.49
C LEU A 168 13.58 -15.44 -19.87
N LYS A 169 14.31 -16.04 -18.90
CA LYS A 169 15.13 -17.25 -19.04
C LYS A 169 15.06 -18.08 -17.76
#